data_35b4cc0839c5ac0f02acb0133c102fc5
#
_entry.id   35b4cc0839c5ac0f02acb0133c102fc5
#
_cell.length_a   1.000
_cell.length_b   1.000
_cell.length_c   1.000
_cell.angle_alpha   90.00
_cell.angle_beta   90.00
_cell.angle_gamma   90.00
#
_symmetry.space_group_name_H-M   'P 1'
#
loop_
_entity.id
_entity.type
_entity.pdbx_description
1 polymer ?
#
loop_
_entity_poly.entity_id
_entity_poly.type
_entity_poly.pdbx_seq_one_letter_code
_entity_poly.pdbx_strand_id
1 'polypeptide(L)'
;MTQVLVVDASVVVDLLGRFRPEPIEALLWAEDTVLAAPELMQIEALQALRRLDEGGAIPRSRGFVCDLLRALPIRAYRHAGLLTGIWSLRGNLTAYDAVYVALARVLGAALVTRDLKLASASGLDVPVKVP
;
A
#
# COMPACT_ATOMS: atom_id res chain seq x y z
N MET A 1 -12.31 8.48 -17.25
CA MET A 1 -10.85 8.57 -17.08
C MET A 1 -10.39 7.59 -16.04
N THR A 2 -9.30 6.89 -16.29
CA THR A 2 -8.76 5.92 -15.37
C THR A 2 -8.00 6.60 -14.22
N GLN A 3 -8.32 6.24 -12.99
CA GLN A 3 -7.61 6.65 -11.80
C GLN A 3 -6.59 5.58 -11.42
N VAL A 4 -5.35 5.97 -11.17
CA VAL A 4 -4.33 5.07 -10.64
C VAL A 4 -4.10 5.38 -9.17
N LEU A 5 -4.13 4.35 -8.34
CA LEU A 5 -3.87 4.46 -6.91
C LEU A 5 -2.67 3.57 -6.54
N VAL A 6 -1.71 4.13 -5.83
CA VAL A 6 -0.63 3.35 -5.23
C VAL A 6 -1.05 3.00 -3.81
N VAL A 7 -1.09 1.71 -3.52
CA VAL A 7 -1.64 1.18 -2.28
C VAL A 7 -0.52 0.76 -1.33
N ASP A 8 -0.49 1.38 -0.15
CA ASP A 8 0.45 1.03 0.91
C ASP A 8 0.04 -0.29 1.59
N ALA A 9 1.02 -1.00 2.14
CA ALA A 9 0.80 -2.26 2.84
C ALA A 9 -0.20 -2.13 3.99
N SER A 10 -0.27 -1.00 4.68
CA SER A 10 -1.23 -0.77 5.77
C SER A 10 -2.67 -0.96 5.31
N VAL A 11 -2.99 -0.51 4.10
CA VAL A 11 -4.33 -0.64 3.50
C VAL A 11 -4.62 -2.10 3.15
N VAL A 12 -3.64 -2.78 2.55
CA VAL A 12 -3.77 -4.20 2.17
C VAL A 12 -3.96 -5.07 3.41
N VAL A 13 -3.21 -4.83 4.47
CA VAL A 13 -3.33 -5.55 5.74
C VAL A 13 -4.72 -5.38 6.34
N ASP A 14 -5.24 -4.17 6.38
CA ASP A 14 -6.58 -3.90 6.92
C ASP A 14 -7.68 -4.51 6.06
N LEU A 15 -7.50 -4.49 4.74
CA LEU A 15 -8.43 -5.14 3.82
C LEU A 15 -8.48 -6.66 4.04
N LEU A 16 -7.33 -7.32 4.08
CA LEU A 16 -7.23 -8.77 4.25
C LEU A 16 -7.62 -9.21 5.65
N GLY A 17 -7.28 -8.42 6.67
CA GLY A 17 -7.66 -8.67 8.06
C GLY A 17 -9.10 -8.28 8.38
N ARG A 18 -9.78 -7.60 7.47
CA ARG A 18 -11.13 -7.05 7.62
C ARG A 18 -11.26 -6.06 8.78
N PHE A 19 -10.22 -5.23 8.93
CA PHE A 19 -10.24 -4.11 9.88
C PHE A 19 -10.82 -2.87 9.19
N ARG A 20 -12.09 -2.57 9.50
CA ARG A 20 -12.86 -1.48 8.86
C ARG A 20 -12.69 -1.46 7.34
N PRO A 21 -13.08 -2.56 6.64
CA PRO A 21 -12.80 -2.70 5.22
C PRO A 21 -13.65 -1.80 4.32
N GLU A 22 -14.81 -1.34 4.76
CA GLU A 22 -15.78 -0.64 3.92
C GLU A 22 -15.21 0.63 3.26
N PRO A 23 -14.53 1.55 4.00
CA PRO A 23 -13.94 2.72 3.36
C PRO A 23 -12.85 2.36 2.36
N ILE A 24 -12.10 1.29 2.62
CA ILE A 24 -11.06 0.79 1.71
C ILE A 24 -11.71 0.25 0.44
N GLU A 25 -12.71 -0.63 0.59
CA GLU A 25 -13.39 -1.23 -0.54
C GLU A 25 -14.05 -0.17 -1.43
N ALA A 26 -14.69 0.82 -0.83
CA ALA A 26 -15.32 1.91 -1.57
C ALA A 26 -14.31 2.69 -2.43
N LEU A 27 -13.10 2.87 -1.92
CA LEU A 27 -12.04 3.58 -2.63
C LEU A 27 -11.38 2.72 -3.70
N LEU A 28 -10.97 1.50 -3.35
CA LEU A 28 -10.18 0.64 -4.23
C LEU A 28 -11.02 0.04 -5.36
N TRP A 29 -12.29 -0.27 -5.09
CA TRP A 29 -13.18 -0.92 -6.06
C TRP A 29 -14.04 0.06 -6.85
N ALA A 30 -13.75 1.37 -6.77
CA ALA A 30 -14.43 2.38 -7.57
C ALA A 30 -14.20 2.15 -9.06
N GLU A 31 -15.18 2.51 -9.88
CA GLU A 31 -15.06 2.39 -11.34
C GLU A 31 -13.80 3.10 -11.87
N ASP A 32 -13.25 2.56 -12.94
CA ASP A 32 -12.08 3.11 -13.61
C ASP A 32 -10.86 3.30 -12.69
N THR A 33 -10.72 2.42 -11.70
CA THR A 33 -9.60 2.45 -10.76
C THR A 33 -8.62 1.31 -11.06
N VAL A 34 -7.35 1.65 -11.21
CA VAL A 34 -6.24 0.70 -11.35
C VAL A 34 -5.37 0.81 -10.12
N LEU A 35 -5.06 -0.35 -9.52
CA LEU A 35 -4.26 -0.41 -8.31
C LEU A 35 -2.82 -0.82 -8.63
N ALA A 36 -1.88 -0.15 -7.98
CA ALA A 36 -0.45 -0.39 -8.14
C ALA A 36 0.24 -0.39 -6.77
N ALA A 37 1.33 -1.11 -6.67
CA ALA A 37 2.19 -1.10 -5.50
C ALA A 37 3.61 -1.52 -5.88
N PRO A 38 4.63 -1.12 -5.11
CA PRO A 38 5.96 -1.70 -5.29
C PRO A 38 5.94 -3.17 -4.84
N GLU A 39 6.83 -3.98 -5.38
CA GLU A 39 6.96 -5.40 -4.97
C GLU A 39 7.13 -5.55 -3.46
N LEU A 40 7.80 -4.60 -2.80
CA LEU A 40 7.99 -4.58 -1.36
C LEU A 40 6.67 -4.67 -0.59
N MET A 41 5.58 -4.17 -1.14
CA MET A 41 4.27 -4.17 -0.47
C MET A 41 3.87 -5.57 0.00
N GLN A 42 4.11 -6.59 -0.82
CA GLN A 42 3.74 -7.96 -0.46
C GLN A 42 4.51 -8.45 0.76
N ILE A 43 5.79 -8.13 0.84
CA ILE A 43 6.64 -8.53 1.98
C ILE A 43 6.24 -7.76 3.25
N GLU A 44 6.00 -6.47 3.14
CA GLU A 44 5.55 -5.67 4.27
C GLU A 44 4.17 -6.13 4.78
N ALA A 45 3.26 -6.44 3.86
CA ALA A 45 1.94 -6.95 4.22
C ALA A 45 2.04 -8.28 4.97
N LEU A 46 2.88 -9.21 4.48
CA LEU A 46 3.10 -10.50 5.16
C LEU A 46 3.71 -10.31 6.53
N GLN A 47 4.66 -9.40 6.70
CA GLN A 47 5.27 -9.12 8.00
C GLN A 47 4.24 -8.58 9.00
N ALA A 48 3.38 -7.67 8.58
CA ALA A 48 2.33 -7.13 9.43
C ALA A 48 1.28 -8.19 9.77
N LEU A 49 0.88 -8.98 8.79
CA LEU A 49 -0.07 -10.09 9.00
C LEU A 49 0.50 -11.15 9.94
N ARG A 50 1.79 -11.45 9.83
CA ARG A 50 2.48 -12.35 10.75
C ARG A 50 2.37 -11.88 12.20
N ARG A 51 2.59 -10.60 12.46
CA ARG A 51 2.46 -10.03 13.82
C ARG A 51 1.03 -10.13 14.34
N LEU A 52 0.04 -9.87 13.49
CA LEU A 52 -1.37 -9.99 13.85
C LEU A 52 -1.76 -11.44 14.11
N ASP A 53 -1.24 -12.38 13.35
CA ASP A 53 -1.48 -13.81 13.51
C ASP A 53 -0.90 -14.30 14.84
N GLU A 54 0.33 -13.89 15.20
CA GLU A 54 0.95 -14.20 16.47
C GLU A 54 0.10 -13.70 17.66
N GLY A 55 -0.53 -12.55 17.52
CA GLY A 55 -1.43 -11.98 18.52
C GLY A 55 -2.86 -12.54 18.49
N GLY A 56 -3.16 -13.49 17.60
CA GLY A 56 -4.49 -14.06 17.47
C GLY A 56 -5.53 -13.14 16.84
N ALA A 57 -5.09 -12.04 16.24
CA ALA A 57 -6.01 -11.04 15.67
C ALA A 57 -6.55 -11.43 14.28
N ILE A 58 -5.95 -12.43 13.62
CA ILE A 58 -6.42 -12.91 12.32
C ILE A 58 -7.30 -14.14 12.54
N PRO A 59 -8.58 -14.11 12.09
CA PRO A 59 -9.45 -15.28 12.18
C PRO A 59 -8.87 -16.46 11.39
N ARG A 60 -9.06 -17.68 11.89
CA ARG A 60 -8.63 -18.91 11.21
C ARG A 60 -9.21 -19.05 9.81
N SER A 61 -10.38 -18.48 9.56
CA SER A 61 -10.99 -18.41 8.24
C SER A 61 -10.16 -17.63 7.22
N ARG A 62 -9.14 -16.91 7.67
CA ARG A 62 -8.18 -16.16 6.85
C ARG A 62 -6.85 -16.88 6.69
N GLY A 63 -6.79 -18.20 6.95
CA GLY A 63 -5.55 -18.98 6.93
C GLY A 63 -4.80 -19.02 5.61
N PHE A 64 -5.42 -18.60 4.50
CA PHE A 64 -4.80 -18.60 3.18
C PHE A 64 -4.43 -17.17 2.75
N VAL A 65 -3.78 -16.41 3.65
CA VAL A 65 -3.42 -15.01 3.40
C VAL A 65 -2.58 -14.83 2.13
N CYS A 66 -1.71 -15.78 1.81
CA CYS A 66 -0.89 -15.71 0.59
C CYS A 66 -1.75 -15.80 -0.67
N ASP A 67 -2.75 -16.66 -0.68
CA ASP A 67 -3.67 -16.78 -1.81
C ASP A 67 -4.55 -15.54 -1.94
N LEU A 68 -5.03 -15.00 -0.82
CA LEU A 68 -5.78 -13.76 -0.82
C LEU A 68 -4.94 -12.60 -1.35
N LEU A 69 -3.69 -12.51 -0.92
CA LEU A 69 -2.77 -11.46 -1.36
C LEU A 69 -2.49 -11.56 -2.87
N ARG A 70 -2.25 -12.77 -3.40
CA ARG A 70 -2.07 -12.98 -4.84
C ARG A 70 -3.30 -12.61 -5.65
N ALA A 71 -4.49 -12.85 -5.10
CA ALA A 71 -5.76 -12.62 -5.79
C ALA A 71 -6.13 -11.13 -5.89
N LEU A 72 -5.50 -10.26 -5.11
CA LEU A 72 -5.77 -8.82 -5.19
C LEU A 72 -5.32 -8.28 -6.55
N PRO A 73 -6.16 -7.49 -7.23
CA PRO A 73 -5.84 -6.93 -8.53
C PRO A 73 -4.91 -5.72 -8.40
N ILE A 74 -3.74 -5.93 -7.79
CA ILE A 74 -2.73 -4.88 -7.57
C ILE A 74 -1.53 -5.22 -8.43
N ARG A 75 -1.19 -4.31 -9.35
CA ARG A 75 -0.03 -4.45 -10.21
C ARG A 75 1.24 -4.16 -9.42
N ALA A 76 2.16 -5.14 -9.35
CA ALA A 76 3.43 -4.99 -8.66
C ALA A 76 4.49 -4.38 -9.59
N TYR A 77 5.26 -3.44 -9.07
CA TYR A 77 6.33 -2.77 -9.80
C TYR A 77 7.68 -3.05 -9.15
N ARG A 78 8.69 -3.26 -9.99
CA ARG A 78 10.07 -3.45 -9.56
C ARG A 78 10.65 -2.17 -9.00
N HIS A 79 11.65 -2.30 -8.11
CA HIS A 79 12.25 -1.17 -7.41
C HIS A 79 13.36 -0.47 -8.21
N ALA A 80 14.03 -1.17 -9.11
CA ALA A 80 15.23 -0.65 -9.77
C ALA A 80 15.04 0.72 -10.44
N GLY A 81 13.91 0.91 -11.12
CA GLY A 81 13.58 2.18 -11.76
C GLY A 81 13.18 3.30 -10.81
N LEU A 82 13.02 3.00 -9.52
CA LEU A 82 12.57 3.95 -8.50
C LEU A 82 13.71 4.40 -7.57
N LEU A 83 14.90 3.82 -7.70
CA LEU A 83 15.99 4.04 -6.73
C LEU A 83 16.37 5.51 -6.57
N THR A 84 16.49 6.25 -7.65
CA THR A 84 16.82 7.68 -7.60
C THR A 84 15.73 8.47 -6.88
N GLY A 85 14.47 8.20 -7.18
CA GLY A 85 13.34 8.84 -6.50
C GLY A 85 13.29 8.51 -5.01
N ILE A 86 13.54 7.25 -4.66
CA ILE A 86 13.61 6.81 -3.26
C ILE A 86 14.72 7.57 -2.52
N TRP A 87 15.91 7.61 -3.11
CA TRP A 87 17.06 8.28 -2.50
C TRP A 87 16.82 9.78 -2.30
N SER A 88 16.12 10.42 -3.22
CA SER A 88 15.79 11.85 -3.12
C SER A 88 14.91 12.19 -1.91
N LEU A 89 14.18 11.21 -1.36
CA LEU A 89 13.29 11.38 -0.22
C LEU A 89 13.94 11.04 1.13
N ARG A 90 15.21 10.66 1.14
CA ARG A 90 15.90 10.16 2.35
C ARG A 90 15.91 11.12 3.54
N GLY A 91 15.75 12.41 3.30
CA GLY A 91 15.72 13.41 4.38
C GLY A 91 14.44 13.37 5.21
N ASN A 92 13.34 12.83 4.65
CA ASN A 92 12.02 12.86 5.27
C ASN A 92 11.43 11.48 5.51
N LEU A 93 11.85 10.48 4.74
CA LEU A 93 11.24 9.15 4.76
C LEU A 93 12.32 8.06 4.81
N THR A 94 11.97 6.93 5.42
CA THR A 94 12.74 5.70 5.23
C THR A 94 12.61 5.24 3.77
N ALA A 95 13.55 4.42 3.31
CA ALA A 95 13.46 3.86 1.96
C ALA A 95 12.19 3.03 1.76
N TYR A 96 11.73 2.36 2.82
CA TYR A 96 10.51 1.54 2.79
C TYR A 96 9.26 2.38 2.54
N ASP A 97 9.15 3.56 3.15
CA ASP A 97 8.03 4.48 2.90
C ASP A 97 8.22 5.23 1.59
N ALA A 98 9.46 5.62 1.30
CA ALA A 98 9.78 6.42 0.11
C ALA A 98 9.49 5.68 -1.20
N VAL A 99 9.56 4.35 -1.23
CA VAL A 99 9.29 3.59 -2.46
C VAL A 99 7.84 3.76 -2.93
N TYR A 100 6.89 3.87 -2.02
CA TYR A 100 5.49 4.12 -2.36
C TYR A 100 5.30 5.51 -2.98
N VAL A 101 5.92 6.52 -2.39
CA VAL A 101 5.86 7.90 -2.89
C VAL A 101 6.53 8.01 -4.25
N ALA A 102 7.71 7.40 -4.41
CA ALA A 102 8.43 7.40 -5.68
C ALA A 102 7.60 6.75 -6.80
N LEU A 103 6.94 5.63 -6.50
CA LEU A 103 6.05 4.97 -7.47
C LEU A 103 4.85 5.87 -7.81
N ALA A 104 4.23 6.48 -6.82
CA ALA A 104 3.10 7.38 -7.05
C ALA A 104 3.50 8.57 -7.96
N ARG A 105 4.69 9.13 -7.77
CA ARG A 105 5.21 10.19 -8.63
C ARG A 105 5.34 9.72 -10.08
N VAL A 106 5.97 8.57 -10.29
CA VAL A 106 6.21 8.04 -11.64
C VAL A 106 4.89 7.74 -12.36
N LEU A 107 3.90 7.24 -11.64
CA LEU A 107 2.61 6.88 -12.23
C LEU A 107 1.62 8.05 -12.30
N GLY A 108 1.94 9.21 -11.73
CA GLY A 108 0.98 10.30 -11.61
C GLY A 108 -0.21 9.90 -10.75
N ALA A 109 0.01 9.10 -9.72
CA ALA A 109 -1.02 8.47 -8.91
C ALA A 109 -1.16 9.12 -7.54
N ALA A 110 -2.32 8.93 -6.91
CA ALA A 110 -2.48 9.19 -5.48
C ALA A 110 -1.94 8.02 -4.67
N LEU A 111 -1.38 8.32 -3.50
CA LEU A 111 -0.98 7.32 -2.51
C LEU A 111 -2.15 7.05 -1.56
N VAL A 112 -2.47 5.78 -1.36
CA VAL A 112 -3.50 5.35 -0.40
C VAL A 112 -2.82 4.67 0.77
N THR A 113 -2.98 5.23 1.97
CA THR A 113 -2.34 4.71 3.18
C THR A 113 -3.23 4.92 4.40
N ARG A 114 -3.08 4.05 5.39
CA ARG A 114 -3.62 4.24 6.74
C ARG A 114 -2.53 4.60 7.76
N ASP A 115 -1.29 4.71 7.31
CA ASP A 115 -0.18 5.18 8.13
C ASP A 115 -0.20 6.71 8.19
N LEU A 116 -0.64 7.26 9.33
CA LEU A 116 -0.77 8.70 9.51
C LEU A 116 0.58 9.42 9.50
N LYS A 117 1.67 8.75 9.89
CA LYS A 117 3.02 9.31 9.78
C LYS A 117 3.39 9.56 8.33
N LEU A 118 3.16 8.55 7.48
CA LEU A 118 3.40 8.68 6.05
C LEU A 118 2.50 9.73 5.42
N ALA A 119 1.20 9.70 5.75
CA ALA A 119 0.23 10.65 5.20
C ALA A 119 0.55 12.10 5.55
N SER A 120 1.14 12.36 6.72
CA SER A 120 1.47 13.71 7.20
C SER A 120 2.90 14.14 6.94
N ALA A 121 3.72 13.30 6.31
CA ALA A 121 5.10 13.65 6.00
C ALA A 121 5.16 14.84 5.03
N SER A 122 6.15 15.72 5.23
CA SER A 122 6.33 16.90 4.38
C SER A 122 7.00 16.53 3.07
N GLY A 123 6.76 17.32 2.02
CA GLY A 123 7.48 17.22 0.76
C GLY A 123 7.13 16.00 -0.10
N LEU A 124 5.98 15.36 0.14
CA LEU A 124 5.56 14.19 -0.65
C LEU A 124 5.23 14.54 -2.10
N ASP A 125 4.65 15.73 -2.34
CA ASP A 125 4.20 16.24 -3.65
C ASP A 125 3.33 15.26 -4.46
N VAL A 126 2.68 14.34 -3.79
CA VAL A 126 1.66 13.47 -4.38
C VAL A 126 0.38 13.57 -3.55
N PRO A 127 -0.80 13.43 -4.17
CA PRO A 127 -2.04 13.35 -3.41
C PRO A 127 -2.04 12.14 -2.48
N VAL A 128 -2.54 12.28 -1.27
CA VAL A 128 -2.65 11.21 -0.30
C VAL A 128 -4.10 11.04 0.12
N LYS A 129 -4.57 9.80 0.09
CA LYS A 129 -5.92 9.41 0.54
C LYS A 129 -5.80 8.47 1.73
N VAL A 130 -6.53 8.76 2.79
CA VAL A 130 -6.57 7.94 4.01
C VAL A 130 -7.98 7.40 4.17
N PRO A 131 -8.22 6.15 3.76
CA PRO A 131 -9.56 5.55 3.85
C PRO A 131 -9.97 5.18 5.26
#